data_a033eab8b4614c31267cf63419cb7b29
#
_entry.id   a033eab8b4614c31267cf63419cb7b29
#
_cell.length_a   1.000
_cell.length_b   1.000
_cell.length_c   1.000
_cell.angle_alpha   90.00
_cell.angle_beta   90.00
_cell.angle_gamma   90.00
#
_symmetry.space_group_name_H-M   'P 1'
#
loop_
_entity.id
_entity.type
_entity.pdbx_description
1 polymer ?
#
loop_
_entity_poly.entity_id
_entity_poly.type
_entity_poly.pdbx_seq_one_letter_code
_entity_poly.pdbx_strand_id
1 'polypeptide(L)'
;MSGGYQIGPDGVLVRPAEHAASTYTKPELPEEAKQNTERGAEAAAEHYLALEIYAWNTGDTQPFIDMSDPSAEFATSFTSAIEGLYSNGWTYGNQLTIKRVISVAPVTDPKWNAQPNTIGVAFQIVSNDGITCAGQRIINKDYEYTSRITLFMTWKDGRWIATRGSTEADDES
;
A
#
# COMPACT_ATOMS: atom_id res chain seq x y z
N MET A 1 7.95 29.59 -6.79
CA MET A 1 6.83 29.83 -5.84
C MET A 1 6.55 28.56 -5.05
N SER A 2 6.37 28.69 -3.75
CA SER A 2 6.19 27.56 -2.84
C SER A 2 4.76 26.99 -2.78
N GLY A 3 3.81 27.58 -3.51
CA GLY A 3 2.40 27.21 -3.43
C GLY A 3 1.77 27.45 -2.05
N GLY A 4 2.33 28.38 -1.28
CA GLY A 4 1.88 28.68 0.08
C GLY A 4 2.60 27.87 1.17
N TYR A 5 3.49 26.96 0.81
CA TYR A 5 4.23 26.15 1.77
C TYR A 5 5.51 26.86 2.20
N GLN A 6 5.91 26.64 3.44
CA GLN A 6 7.17 27.14 3.96
C GLN A 6 8.33 26.27 3.46
N ILE A 7 9.51 26.89 3.30
CA ILE A 7 10.72 26.17 2.92
C ILE A 7 11.53 25.88 4.18
N GLY A 8 11.89 24.63 4.41
CA GLY A 8 12.71 24.23 5.54
C GLY A 8 14.20 24.52 5.33
N PRO A 9 15.02 24.34 6.39
CA PRO A 9 16.45 24.62 6.32
C PRO A 9 17.22 23.72 5.34
N ASP A 10 16.65 22.56 4.98
CA ASP A 10 17.20 21.63 4.00
C ASP A 10 16.80 21.98 2.56
N GLY A 11 16.04 23.06 2.35
CA GLY A 11 15.53 23.45 1.04
C GLY A 11 14.26 22.72 0.61
N VAL A 12 13.74 21.82 1.43
CA VAL A 12 12.50 21.08 1.16
C VAL A 12 11.32 21.86 1.73
N LEU A 13 10.20 21.85 1.02
CA LEU A 13 8.96 22.48 1.49
C LEU A 13 8.48 21.78 2.76
N VAL A 14 8.01 22.58 3.74
CA VAL A 14 7.55 22.05 5.02
C VAL A 14 6.16 21.42 4.84
N ARG A 15 6.00 20.19 5.32
CA ARG A 15 4.71 19.51 5.34
C ARG A 15 3.76 20.23 6.29
N PRO A 16 2.50 20.52 5.87
CA PRO A 16 1.55 21.20 6.77
C PRO A 16 1.28 20.38 8.03
N ALA A 17 1.23 21.08 9.18
CA ALA A 17 1.03 20.42 10.48
C ALA A 17 -0.28 19.64 10.57
N GLU A 18 -1.36 20.15 9.93
CA GLU A 18 -2.65 19.47 9.88
C GLU A 18 -2.62 18.16 9.09
N HIS A 19 -1.57 17.95 8.29
CA HIS A 19 -1.38 16.73 7.49
C HIS A 19 -0.10 15.98 7.89
N ALA A 20 0.42 16.27 9.08
CA ALA A 20 1.63 15.61 9.57
C ALA A 20 1.43 14.10 9.70
N ALA A 21 2.54 13.35 9.63
CA ALA A 21 2.52 11.89 9.78
C ALA A 21 1.80 11.44 11.05
N SER A 22 1.95 12.20 12.14
CA SER A 22 1.32 11.90 13.44
C SER A 22 -0.20 11.99 13.44
N THR A 23 -0.81 12.58 12.41
CA THR A 23 -2.27 12.64 12.29
C THR A 23 -2.88 11.35 11.75
N TYR A 24 -2.06 10.45 11.23
CA TYR A 24 -2.50 9.14 10.71
C TYR A 24 -2.31 8.07 11.77
N THR A 25 -3.30 7.20 11.91
CA THR A 25 -3.28 6.09 12.86
C THR A 25 -2.86 4.81 12.14
N LYS A 26 -1.90 4.08 12.73
CA LYS A 26 -1.48 2.80 12.19
C LYS A 26 -2.67 1.82 12.19
N PRO A 27 -2.98 1.18 11.05
CA PRO A 27 -4.05 0.18 10.99
C PRO A 27 -3.76 -1.01 11.91
N GLU A 28 -4.80 -1.49 12.58
CA GLU A 28 -4.72 -2.70 13.42
C GLU A 28 -5.16 -3.91 12.63
N LEU A 29 -4.46 -5.04 12.81
CA LEU A 29 -4.80 -6.28 12.15
C LEU A 29 -6.15 -6.81 12.66
N PRO A 30 -7.17 -6.98 11.78
CA PRO A 30 -8.45 -7.53 12.21
C PRO A 30 -8.32 -8.97 12.72
N GLU A 31 -9.17 -9.36 13.65
CA GLU A 31 -9.16 -10.73 14.18
C GLU A 31 -9.35 -11.79 13.10
N GLU A 32 -10.20 -11.52 12.11
CA GLU A 32 -10.42 -12.42 10.97
C GLU A 32 -9.14 -12.71 10.21
N ALA A 33 -8.24 -11.73 10.09
CA ALA A 33 -6.98 -11.87 9.38
C ALA A 33 -5.97 -12.75 10.11
N LYS A 34 -6.26 -13.15 11.35
CA LYS A 34 -5.43 -14.04 12.15
C LYS A 34 -5.80 -15.51 11.95
N GLN A 35 -6.76 -15.81 11.09
CA GLN A 35 -7.26 -17.16 10.84
C GLN A 35 -6.75 -17.70 9.51
N ASN A 36 -6.39 -18.98 9.50
CA ASN A 36 -5.95 -19.66 8.28
C ASN A 36 -7.16 -20.14 7.48
N THR A 37 -7.87 -19.21 6.89
CA THR A 37 -9.07 -19.43 6.07
C THR A 37 -9.02 -18.50 4.85
N GLU A 38 -9.85 -18.76 3.84
CA GLU A 38 -9.96 -17.85 2.69
C GLU A 38 -10.43 -16.47 3.13
N ARG A 39 -11.37 -16.38 4.05
CA ARG A 39 -11.82 -15.10 4.62
C ARG A 39 -10.67 -14.42 5.38
N GLY A 40 -9.86 -15.20 6.09
CA GLY A 40 -8.67 -14.68 6.77
C GLY A 40 -7.67 -14.09 5.80
N ALA A 41 -7.42 -14.76 4.67
CA ALA A 41 -6.54 -14.26 3.62
C ALA A 41 -7.07 -12.96 3.00
N GLU A 42 -8.39 -12.89 2.75
CA GLU A 42 -9.03 -11.69 2.23
C GLU A 42 -8.87 -10.52 3.21
N ALA A 43 -9.17 -10.74 4.49
CA ALA A 43 -9.02 -9.70 5.51
C ALA A 43 -7.56 -9.24 5.67
N ALA A 44 -6.62 -10.19 5.59
CA ALA A 44 -5.19 -9.88 5.62
C ALA A 44 -4.75 -9.05 4.41
N ALA A 45 -5.27 -9.36 3.23
CA ALA A 45 -4.99 -8.59 2.03
C ALA A 45 -5.53 -7.16 2.12
N GLU A 46 -6.74 -6.98 2.65
CA GLU A 46 -7.32 -5.67 2.90
C GLU A 46 -6.45 -4.86 3.86
N HIS A 47 -6.01 -5.50 4.94
CA HIS A 47 -5.11 -4.88 5.93
C HIS A 47 -3.78 -4.48 5.29
N TYR A 48 -3.22 -5.33 4.43
CA TYR A 48 -1.96 -5.06 3.74
C TYR A 48 -2.06 -3.79 2.89
N LEU A 49 -3.18 -3.61 2.18
CA LEU A 49 -3.42 -2.38 1.42
C LEU A 49 -3.54 -1.15 2.33
N ALA A 50 -4.14 -1.31 3.50
CA ALA A 50 -4.22 -0.22 4.48
C ALA A 50 -2.82 0.16 5.00
N LEU A 51 -1.94 -0.81 5.19
CA LEU A 51 -0.55 -0.56 5.60
C LEU A 51 0.24 0.14 4.49
N GLU A 52 -0.03 -0.19 3.23
CA GLU A 52 0.58 0.50 2.09
C GLU A 52 0.23 1.99 2.08
N ILE A 53 -1.05 2.31 2.23
CA ILE A 53 -1.51 3.70 2.28
C ILE A 53 -0.97 4.42 3.51
N TYR A 54 -0.93 3.76 4.66
CA TYR A 54 -0.32 4.31 5.87
C TYR A 54 1.16 4.63 5.64
N ALA A 55 1.89 3.74 4.97
CA ALA A 55 3.30 3.97 4.64
C ALA A 55 3.48 5.19 3.73
N TRP A 56 2.64 5.35 2.71
CA TRP A 56 2.70 6.54 1.85
C TRP A 56 2.43 7.82 2.64
N ASN A 57 1.41 7.83 3.48
CA ASN A 57 1.00 9.02 4.22
C ASN A 57 1.92 9.38 5.39
N THR A 58 2.75 8.47 5.87
CA THR A 58 3.58 8.70 7.05
C THR A 58 5.07 8.57 6.81
N GLY A 59 5.48 7.83 5.78
CA GLY A 59 6.87 7.42 5.58
C GLY A 59 7.27 6.21 6.40
N ASP A 60 6.38 5.69 7.25
CA ASP A 60 6.64 4.52 8.08
C ASP A 60 6.35 3.24 7.29
N THR A 61 7.40 2.64 6.72
CA THR A 61 7.31 1.45 5.90
C THR A 61 7.38 0.15 6.71
N GLN A 62 7.75 0.22 7.98
CA GLN A 62 8.04 -0.99 8.76
C GLN A 62 6.85 -1.95 8.89
N PRO A 63 5.62 -1.48 9.20
CA PRO A 63 4.47 -2.39 9.26
C PRO A 63 4.21 -3.12 7.94
N PHE A 64 4.40 -2.43 6.81
CA PHE A 64 4.26 -3.01 5.48
C PHE A 64 5.35 -4.06 5.22
N ILE A 65 6.59 -3.73 5.56
CA ILE A 65 7.74 -4.65 5.43
C ILE A 65 7.50 -5.91 6.27
N ASP A 66 7.05 -5.75 7.52
CA ASP A 66 6.84 -6.86 8.44
C ASP A 66 5.81 -7.86 7.94
N MET A 67 4.86 -7.41 7.10
CA MET A 67 3.83 -8.26 6.53
C MET A 67 4.18 -8.74 5.11
N SER A 68 5.36 -8.40 4.62
CA SER A 68 5.83 -8.76 3.29
C SER A 68 6.88 -9.88 3.37
N ASP A 69 6.86 -10.77 2.38
CA ASP A 69 7.95 -11.71 2.19
C ASP A 69 9.21 -10.92 1.79
N PRO A 70 10.37 -11.16 2.42
CA PRO A 70 11.59 -10.43 2.08
C PRO A 70 12.02 -10.57 0.61
N SER A 71 11.61 -11.64 -0.07
CA SER A 71 11.92 -11.87 -1.48
C SER A 71 10.88 -11.28 -2.44
N ALA A 72 9.81 -10.68 -1.93
CA ALA A 72 8.76 -10.11 -2.77
C ALA A 72 9.21 -8.81 -3.45
N GLU A 73 9.41 -8.86 -4.75
CA GLU A 73 9.92 -7.72 -5.52
C GLU A 73 9.01 -6.49 -5.44
N PHE A 74 7.68 -6.71 -5.50
CA PHE A 74 6.74 -5.59 -5.42
C PHE A 74 6.88 -4.83 -4.10
N ALA A 75 7.08 -5.55 -2.99
CA ALA A 75 7.23 -4.95 -1.67
C ALA A 75 8.53 -4.15 -1.57
N THR A 76 9.62 -4.69 -2.11
CA THR A 76 10.90 -4.00 -2.17
C THR A 76 10.80 -2.72 -3.01
N SER A 77 10.10 -2.80 -4.15
CA SER A 77 9.88 -1.65 -5.03
C SER A 77 9.07 -0.55 -4.33
N PHE A 78 7.99 -0.91 -3.64
CA PHE A 78 7.17 0.05 -2.88
C PHE A 78 7.97 0.71 -1.77
N THR A 79 8.69 -0.09 -0.99
CA THR A 79 9.50 0.41 0.11
C THR A 79 10.56 1.40 -0.40
N SER A 80 11.26 1.04 -1.47
CA SER A 80 12.26 1.92 -2.08
C SER A 80 11.67 3.22 -2.60
N ALA A 81 10.49 3.16 -3.21
CA ALA A 81 9.79 4.34 -3.72
C ALA A 81 9.41 5.29 -2.59
N ILE A 82 8.86 4.75 -1.49
CA ILE A 82 8.47 5.55 -0.33
C ILE A 82 9.69 6.17 0.35
N GLU A 83 10.72 5.39 0.59
CA GLU A 83 11.96 5.88 1.19
C GLU A 83 12.64 6.94 0.32
N GLY A 84 12.66 6.73 -0.99
CA GLY A 84 13.19 7.71 -1.93
C GLY A 84 12.42 9.03 -1.90
N LEU A 85 11.09 8.98 -1.83
CA LEU A 85 10.27 10.18 -1.71
C LEU A 85 10.56 10.92 -0.41
N TYR A 86 10.55 10.21 0.72
CA TYR A 86 10.74 10.82 2.03
C TYR A 86 12.18 11.26 2.31
N SER A 87 13.15 10.90 1.47
CA SER A 87 14.51 11.40 1.59
C SER A 87 14.60 12.90 1.33
N ASN A 88 13.69 13.46 0.51
CA ASN A 88 13.67 14.90 0.20
C ASN A 88 12.26 15.42 -0.08
N GLY A 89 11.24 14.78 0.52
CA GLY A 89 9.87 15.19 0.30
C GLY A 89 8.90 14.50 1.25
N TRP A 90 7.64 14.53 0.89
CA TRP A 90 6.55 13.95 1.68
C TRP A 90 5.30 13.83 0.82
N THR A 91 4.33 13.08 1.31
CA THR A 91 3.01 13.00 0.67
C THR A 91 1.94 12.81 1.73
N TYR A 92 0.73 13.29 1.46
CA TYR A 92 -0.41 13.10 2.35
C TYR A 92 -1.71 13.06 1.56
N GLY A 93 -2.78 12.59 2.22
CA GLY A 93 -4.10 12.52 1.62
C GLY A 93 -4.24 11.42 0.59
N ASN A 94 -3.31 10.47 0.56
CA ASN A 94 -3.44 9.30 -0.30
C ASN A 94 -4.56 8.42 0.23
N GLN A 95 -5.43 7.95 -0.67
CA GLN A 95 -6.60 7.14 -0.33
C GLN A 95 -6.71 5.95 -1.27
N LEU A 96 -7.19 4.85 -0.72
CA LEU A 96 -7.50 3.65 -1.48
C LEU A 96 -8.81 3.08 -0.94
N THR A 97 -9.76 2.85 -1.83
CA THR A 97 -11.04 2.26 -1.50
C THR A 97 -11.22 0.96 -2.27
N ILE A 98 -11.55 -0.11 -1.57
CA ILE A 98 -11.89 -1.38 -2.20
C ILE A 98 -13.35 -1.30 -2.65
N LYS A 99 -13.57 -1.35 -3.97
CA LYS A 99 -14.90 -1.30 -4.55
C LYS A 99 -15.59 -2.67 -4.52
N ARG A 100 -14.83 -3.71 -4.80
CA ARG A 100 -15.35 -5.08 -4.73
C ARG A 100 -14.21 -6.09 -4.66
N VAL A 101 -14.52 -7.24 -4.12
CA VAL A 101 -13.64 -8.41 -4.15
C VAL A 101 -13.94 -9.14 -5.46
N ILE A 102 -12.93 -9.31 -6.31
CA ILE A 102 -13.08 -9.99 -7.59
C ILE A 102 -13.00 -11.50 -7.39
N SER A 103 -12.00 -11.96 -6.64
CA SER A 103 -11.81 -13.38 -6.37
C SER A 103 -10.98 -13.61 -5.12
N VAL A 104 -11.24 -14.73 -4.46
CA VAL A 104 -10.44 -15.25 -3.34
C VAL A 104 -10.37 -16.76 -3.56
N ALA A 105 -9.18 -17.28 -3.87
CA ALA A 105 -9.03 -18.69 -4.16
C ALA A 105 -7.58 -19.15 -3.99
N PRO A 106 -7.36 -20.45 -3.66
CA PRO A 106 -6.02 -21.01 -3.64
C PRO A 106 -5.30 -20.83 -4.99
N VAL A 107 -4.02 -20.54 -4.94
CA VAL A 107 -3.18 -20.43 -6.14
C VAL A 107 -2.67 -21.82 -6.47
N THR A 108 -3.20 -22.41 -7.54
CA THR A 108 -2.90 -23.80 -7.92
C THR A 108 -2.17 -23.93 -9.25
N ASP A 109 -2.17 -22.87 -10.06
CA ASP A 109 -1.51 -22.89 -11.38
C ASP A 109 0.02 -22.94 -11.21
N PRO A 110 0.69 -23.99 -11.73
CA PRO A 110 2.15 -24.14 -11.58
C PRO A 110 2.96 -22.99 -12.13
N LYS A 111 2.42 -22.23 -13.09
CA LYS A 111 3.13 -21.10 -13.70
C LYS A 111 3.52 -20.02 -12.68
N TRP A 112 2.77 -19.93 -11.57
CA TRP A 112 3.03 -18.94 -10.53
C TRP A 112 4.11 -19.38 -9.54
N ASN A 113 4.43 -20.67 -9.50
CA ASN A 113 5.37 -21.23 -8.54
C ASN A 113 5.11 -20.72 -7.11
N ALA A 114 3.84 -20.67 -6.73
CA ALA A 114 3.43 -20.14 -5.44
C ALA A 114 3.86 -21.08 -4.31
N GLN A 115 4.17 -20.48 -3.16
CA GLN A 115 4.46 -21.26 -1.96
C GLN A 115 3.20 -22.04 -1.51
N PRO A 116 3.36 -23.15 -0.78
CA PRO A 116 2.20 -23.85 -0.20
C PRO A 116 1.36 -22.91 0.65
N ASN A 117 0.06 -23.16 0.74
CA ASN A 117 -0.90 -22.37 1.54
C ASN A 117 -1.00 -20.90 1.08
N THR A 118 -0.97 -20.69 -0.22
CA THR A 118 -1.12 -19.35 -0.83
C THR A 118 -2.52 -19.19 -1.39
N ILE A 119 -3.15 -18.08 -1.00
CA ILE A 119 -4.47 -17.65 -1.50
C ILE A 119 -4.25 -16.40 -2.35
N GLY A 120 -4.77 -16.41 -3.57
CA GLY A 120 -4.80 -15.23 -4.42
C GLY A 120 -6.05 -14.42 -4.11
N VAL A 121 -5.87 -13.14 -3.80
CA VAL A 121 -6.97 -12.20 -3.51
C VAL A 121 -6.90 -11.07 -4.52
N ALA A 122 -7.96 -10.90 -5.29
CA ALA A 122 -8.05 -9.84 -6.30
C ALA A 122 -9.16 -8.86 -5.94
N PHE A 123 -8.82 -7.57 -5.99
CA PHE A 123 -9.75 -6.48 -5.70
C PHE A 123 -9.84 -5.51 -6.87
N GLN A 124 -11.01 -4.91 -7.03
CA GLN A 124 -11.14 -3.66 -7.77
C GLN A 124 -11.01 -2.52 -6.76
N ILE A 125 -10.06 -1.63 -6.99
CA ILE A 125 -9.78 -0.51 -6.08
C ILE A 125 -9.89 0.83 -6.81
N VAL A 126 -10.23 1.85 -6.05
CA VAL A 126 -10.18 3.25 -6.49
C VAL A 126 -9.16 3.97 -5.61
N SER A 127 -8.22 4.64 -6.25
CA SER A 127 -7.12 5.31 -5.56
C SER A 127 -7.11 6.80 -5.87
N ASN A 128 -6.64 7.58 -4.91
CA ASN A 128 -6.33 9.00 -5.06
C ASN A 128 -4.96 9.24 -4.45
N ASP A 129 -4.04 9.81 -5.23
CA ASP A 129 -2.65 9.99 -4.80
C ASP A 129 -2.40 11.22 -3.92
N GLY A 130 -3.43 11.98 -3.62
CA GLY A 130 -3.31 13.13 -2.73
C GLY A 130 -2.32 14.19 -3.22
N ILE A 131 -1.61 14.80 -2.28
CA ILE A 131 -0.64 15.85 -2.53
C ILE A 131 0.76 15.35 -2.20
N THR A 132 1.69 15.55 -3.13
CA THR A 132 3.08 15.09 -2.98
C THR A 132 4.04 16.25 -3.16
N CYS A 133 5.03 16.34 -2.27
CA CYS A 133 6.20 17.19 -2.42
C CYS A 133 7.40 16.32 -2.76
N ALA A 134 8.01 16.56 -3.89
CA ALA A 134 9.25 15.91 -4.30
C ALA A 134 10.32 17.00 -4.43
N GLY A 135 11.19 17.09 -3.42
CA GLY A 135 12.13 18.19 -3.32
C GLY A 135 11.40 19.51 -3.09
N GLN A 136 11.51 20.44 -4.04
CA GLN A 136 10.85 21.76 -3.98
C GLN A 136 9.60 21.84 -4.86
N ARG A 137 9.09 20.70 -5.32
CA ARG A 137 8.00 20.65 -6.29
C ARG A 137 6.77 20.00 -5.68
N ILE A 138 5.64 20.72 -5.71
CA ILE A 138 4.35 20.20 -5.30
C ILE A 138 3.62 19.61 -6.50
N ILE A 139 3.14 18.37 -6.33
CA ILE A 139 2.34 17.68 -7.33
C ILE A 139 0.98 17.40 -6.68
N ASN A 140 -0.07 17.96 -7.27
CA ASN A 140 -1.44 17.70 -6.84
C ASN A 140 -2.13 16.88 -7.93
N LYS A 141 -2.34 15.60 -7.64
CA LYS A 141 -3.04 14.69 -8.53
C LYS A 141 -4.43 14.40 -7.97
N ASP A 142 -5.21 15.44 -7.78
CA ASP A 142 -6.55 15.34 -7.21
C ASP A 142 -7.53 14.73 -8.23
N TYR A 143 -7.27 13.49 -8.61
CA TYR A 143 -8.16 12.69 -9.43
C TYR A 143 -8.15 11.24 -8.95
N GLU A 144 -9.26 10.56 -9.20
CA GLU A 144 -9.40 9.15 -8.87
C GLU A 144 -9.08 8.29 -10.08
N TYR A 145 -8.48 7.13 -9.84
CA TYR A 145 -8.27 6.13 -10.87
C TYR A 145 -8.61 4.75 -10.33
N THR A 146 -9.11 3.90 -11.22
CA THR A 146 -9.55 2.54 -10.88
C THR A 146 -8.51 1.54 -11.35
N SER A 147 -8.20 0.57 -10.51
CA SER A 147 -7.23 -0.48 -10.81
C SER A 147 -7.74 -1.82 -10.30
N ARG A 148 -7.15 -2.89 -10.82
CA ARG A 148 -7.26 -4.22 -10.26
C ARG A 148 -5.95 -4.55 -9.57
N ILE A 149 -6.01 -4.93 -8.30
CA ILE A 149 -4.84 -5.40 -7.58
C ILE A 149 -5.03 -6.87 -7.21
N THR A 150 -3.99 -7.66 -7.42
CA THR A 150 -3.97 -9.06 -7.01
C THR A 150 -2.82 -9.25 -6.04
N LEU A 151 -3.14 -9.82 -4.87
CA LEU A 151 -2.16 -10.14 -3.84
C LEU A 151 -2.17 -11.64 -3.59
N PHE A 152 -0.98 -12.23 -3.52
CA PHE A 152 -0.80 -13.61 -3.07
C PHE A 152 -0.48 -13.56 -1.59
N MET A 153 -1.42 -14.07 -0.79
CA MET A 153 -1.26 -14.15 0.66
C MET A 153 -0.89 -15.58 1.01
N THR A 154 0.21 -15.76 1.73
CA THR A 154 0.71 -17.07 2.12
C THR A 154 0.63 -17.20 3.63
N TRP A 155 0.01 -18.29 4.10
CA TRP A 155 0.00 -18.63 5.53
C TRP A 155 1.31 -19.28 5.90
N LYS A 156 2.08 -18.61 6.75
CA LYS A 156 3.40 -19.08 7.15
C LYS A 156 3.68 -18.64 8.59
N ASP A 157 4.17 -19.58 9.39
CA ASP A 157 4.51 -19.33 10.79
C ASP A 157 3.38 -18.70 11.60
N GLY A 158 2.15 -19.15 11.36
CA GLY A 158 0.97 -18.72 12.12
C GLY A 158 0.37 -17.39 11.69
N ARG A 159 0.73 -16.88 10.53
CA ARG A 159 0.19 -15.61 10.03
C ARG A 159 0.17 -15.53 8.51
N TRP A 160 -0.60 -14.59 7.99
CA TRP A 160 -0.62 -14.26 6.56
C TRP A 160 0.48 -13.25 6.24
N ILE A 161 1.25 -13.51 5.18
CA ILE A 161 2.20 -12.54 4.61
C ILE A 161 1.96 -12.42 3.11
N ALA A 162 2.25 -11.25 2.57
CA ALA A 162 2.16 -11.03 1.12
C ALA A 162 3.43 -11.52 0.45
N THR A 163 3.29 -12.45 -0.49
CA THR A 163 4.43 -13.05 -1.21
C THR A 163 4.51 -12.56 -2.65
N ARG A 164 3.42 -12.00 -3.19
CA ARG A 164 3.40 -11.44 -4.54
C ARG A 164 2.27 -10.42 -4.65
N GLY A 165 2.50 -9.41 -5.47
CA GLY A 165 1.48 -8.42 -5.78
C GLY A 165 1.63 -7.92 -7.21
N SER A 166 0.50 -7.62 -7.84
CA SER A 166 0.47 -7.00 -9.17
C SER A 166 -0.72 -6.07 -9.27
N THR A 167 -0.55 -4.99 -10.02
CA THR A 167 -1.60 -4.01 -10.25
C THR A 167 -1.77 -3.82 -11.74
N GLU A 168 -3.01 -3.80 -12.20
CA GLU A 168 -3.36 -3.53 -13.59
C GLU A 168 -4.35 -2.37 -13.63
N ALA A 169 -4.17 -1.47 -14.61
CA ALA A 169 -5.15 -0.43 -14.84
C ALA A 169 -6.48 -1.07 -15.26
N ASP A 170 -7.57 -0.58 -14.70
CA ASP A 170 -8.90 -1.05 -15.06
C ASP A 170 -9.47 -0.13 -16.14
N ASP A 171 -9.47 -0.63 -17.38
CA ASP A 171 -9.93 0.12 -18.54
C ASP A 171 -11.45 0.04 -18.74
N GLU A 172 -12.20 -0.43 -17.76
CA GLU A 172 -13.66 -0.41 -17.83
C GLU A 172 -14.18 1.02 -17.79
N SER A 173 -14.50 1.49 -18.95
CA SER A 173 -15.17 2.77 -19.13
C SER A 173 -16.64 2.66 -18.76
#